data_56d3ecdb399b0ff92984184199d2c9c4
#
_entry.id   56d3ecdb399b0ff92984184199d2c9c4
#
_cell.length_a   1.000
_cell.length_b   1.000
_cell.length_c   1.000
_cell.angle_alpha   90.00
_cell.angle_beta   90.00
_cell.angle_gamma   90.00
#
_symmetry.space_group_name_H-M   'P 1'
#
loop_
_entity.id
_entity.type
_entity.pdbx_description
1 polymer ?
#
loop_
_entity_poly.entity_id
_entity_poly.type
_entity_poly.pdbx_seq_one_letter_code
_entity_poly.pdbx_strand_id
1 'polypeptide(L)'
;MYNKSLSSKIRNIIIYVVVILLGLACFFPLINIVAISFSDSASVIANKVGIWPVNFTTVAYKEILTDAQFWKSFRLSVLRVFLSLALNLVLVVPAAYALTKSNMQFKGRNIYMKLFIFAMMFNGGMIPTYILVRKLNLINTVWALVLPGAVPIFSIILTMNFFNGIPTALEEAAFIDGATPYQVLLKILIPCAKPCIATISLFSIVGSWNDFFSGLIYMPKQENYPIMTYIQSLSVDIQKLMEQTNSGAAASTFEKMGELSNKNLNAAKIVVAVIPLLVIYPFLQKYLITGMVVGSVKE
;
A
#
# COMPACT_ATOMS: atom_id res chain seq x y z
N MET A 1 21.28 36.00 11.20
CA MET A 1 21.16 35.63 9.77
C MET A 1 22.52 35.11 9.31
N TYR A 2 22.71 33.82 9.19
CA TYR A 2 23.97 33.23 8.69
C TYR A 2 24.05 33.53 7.17
N ASN A 3 25.04 34.34 6.79
CA ASN A 3 25.37 34.57 5.37
C ASN A 3 25.84 33.23 4.77
N LYS A 4 24.96 32.52 4.07
CA LYS A 4 25.30 31.27 3.35
C LYS A 4 26.35 31.61 2.30
N SER A 5 27.55 31.02 2.37
CA SER A 5 28.63 31.20 1.41
C SER A 5 28.14 30.90 -0.02
N LEU A 6 28.74 31.54 -1.04
CA LEU A 6 28.40 31.35 -2.45
C LEU A 6 28.39 29.85 -2.83
N SER A 7 29.38 29.10 -2.34
CA SER A 7 29.48 27.63 -2.51
C SER A 7 28.26 26.89 -1.94
N SER A 8 27.72 27.31 -0.79
CA SER A 8 26.53 26.67 -0.22
C SER A 8 25.24 26.95 -1.02
N LYS A 9 25.16 28.13 -1.67
CA LYS A 9 24.05 28.47 -2.57
C LYS A 9 24.09 27.64 -3.84
N ILE A 10 25.26 27.50 -4.45
CA ILE A 10 25.45 26.70 -5.69
C ILE A 10 25.13 25.23 -5.38
N ARG A 11 25.64 24.67 -4.30
CA ARG A 11 25.31 23.28 -3.89
C ARG A 11 23.82 23.07 -3.71
N ASN A 12 23.13 24.00 -3.05
CA ASN A 12 21.66 23.88 -2.86
C ASN A 12 20.90 23.95 -4.18
N ILE A 13 21.33 24.83 -5.12
CA ILE A 13 20.73 24.90 -6.46
C ILE A 13 20.90 23.56 -7.19
N ILE A 14 22.10 22.99 -7.17
CA ILE A 14 22.37 21.69 -7.80
C ILE A 14 21.45 20.61 -7.19
N ILE A 15 21.33 20.56 -5.85
CA ILE A 15 20.45 19.60 -5.16
C ILE A 15 19.00 19.78 -5.62
N TYR A 16 18.48 21.02 -5.66
CA TYR A 16 17.13 21.28 -6.12
C TYR A 16 16.91 20.87 -7.57
N VAL A 17 17.84 21.19 -8.46
CA VAL A 17 17.75 20.80 -9.88
C VAL A 17 17.72 19.28 -10.01
N VAL A 18 18.60 18.56 -9.33
CA VAL A 18 18.63 17.08 -9.35
C VAL A 18 17.32 16.50 -8.81
N VAL A 19 16.82 16.99 -7.68
CA VAL A 19 15.56 16.51 -7.08
C VAL A 19 14.37 16.78 -8.00
N ILE A 20 14.31 17.96 -8.64
CA ILE A 20 13.25 18.29 -9.60
C ILE A 20 13.31 17.39 -10.83
N LEU A 21 14.50 17.16 -11.39
CA LEU A 21 14.67 16.28 -12.55
C LEU A 21 14.27 14.83 -12.22
N LEU A 22 14.66 14.31 -11.06
CA LEU A 22 14.24 12.99 -10.60
C LEU A 22 12.71 12.92 -10.40
N GLY A 23 12.12 13.95 -9.81
CA GLY A 23 10.68 14.07 -9.68
C GLY A 23 9.97 14.04 -11.02
N LEU A 24 10.40 14.84 -11.98
CA LEU A 24 9.83 14.86 -13.34
C LEU A 24 9.98 13.51 -14.05
N ALA A 25 11.14 12.85 -13.90
CA ALA A 25 11.36 11.51 -14.46
C ALA A 25 10.39 10.46 -13.88
N CYS A 26 10.06 10.55 -12.58
CA CYS A 26 9.07 9.68 -11.94
C CYS A 26 7.63 9.97 -12.41
N PHE A 27 7.31 11.24 -12.71
CA PHE A 27 5.98 11.62 -13.18
C PHE A 27 5.73 11.26 -14.64
N PHE A 28 6.79 11.21 -15.46
CA PHE A 28 6.67 10.94 -16.91
C PHE A 28 5.86 9.66 -17.23
N PRO A 29 6.16 8.48 -16.67
CA PRO A 29 5.39 7.27 -16.95
C PRO A 29 3.93 7.37 -16.50
N LEU A 30 3.63 8.08 -15.41
CA LEU A 30 2.26 8.28 -14.95
C LEU A 30 1.46 9.16 -15.92
N ILE A 31 2.06 10.25 -16.39
CA ILE A 31 1.44 11.13 -17.40
C ILE A 31 1.20 10.35 -18.69
N ASN A 32 2.15 9.53 -19.13
CA ASN A 32 2.00 8.70 -20.32
C ASN A 32 0.84 7.70 -20.19
N ILE A 33 0.69 7.01 -19.05
CA ILE A 33 -0.45 6.10 -18.81
C ILE A 33 -1.78 6.86 -18.87
N VAL A 34 -1.84 8.05 -18.28
CA VAL A 34 -3.03 8.91 -18.37
C VAL A 34 -3.30 9.33 -19.81
N ALA A 35 -2.27 9.74 -20.57
CA ALA A 35 -2.42 10.09 -21.98
C ALA A 35 -2.93 8.91 -22.83
N ILE A 36 -2.40 7.70 -22.60
CA ILE A 36 -2.86 6.46 -23.25
C ILE A 36 -4.33 6.17 -22.92
N SER A 37 -4.75 6.36 -21.68
CA SER A 37 -6.13 6.06 -21.24
C SER A 37 -7.18 6.96 -21.91
N PHE A 38 -6.80 8.14 -22.37
CA PHE A 38 -7.65 9.09 -23.07
C PHE A 38 -7.42 9.13 -24.60
N SER A 39 -6.61 8.21 -25.14
CA SER A 39 -6.32 8.14 -26.58
C SER A 39 -7.11 7.04 -27.26
N ASP A 40 -7.33 7.18 -28.57
CA ASP A 40 -7.95 6.13 -29.38
C ASP A 40 -7.02 4.90 -29.51
N SER A 41 -7.63 3.71 -29.67
CA SER A 41 -6.90 2.45 -29.74
C SER A 41 -5.90 2.39 -30.90
N ALA A 42 -6.24 2.97 -32.05
CA ALA A 42 -5.36 2.97 -33.24
C ALA A 42 -4.07 3.75 -33.00
N SER A 43 -4.17 4.93 -32.37
CA SER A 43 -3.01 5.76 -32.02
C SER A 43 -2.13 5.12 -30.94
N VAL A 44 -2.75 4.42 -29.97
CA VAL A 44 -2.04 3.68 -28.91
C VAL A 44 -1.27 2.49 -29.49
N ILE A 45 -1.88 1.71 -30.38
CA ILE A 45 -1.24 0.58 -31.07
C ILE A 45 -0.07 1.07 -31.92
N ALA A 46 -0.25 2.19 -32.63
CA ALA A 46 0.79 2.80 -33.44
C ALA A 46 1.94 3.47 -32.63
N ASN A 47 1.91 3.39 -31.28
CA ASN A 47 2.86 4.02 -30.35
C ASN A 47 3.05 5.53 -30.59
N LYS A 48 1.99 6.24 -31.04
CA LYS A 48 2.02 7.68 -31.29
C LYS A 48 1.75 8.53 -30.05
N VAL A 49 1.31 7.91 -28.95
CA VAL A 49 0.93 8.61 -27.70
C VAL A 49 2.16 8.83 -26.83
N GLY A 50 2.50 10.10 -26.61
CA GLY A 50 3.57 10.51 -25.69
C GLY A 50 3.03 11.03 -24.37
N ILE A 51 3.22 12.34 -24.12
CA ILE A 51 2.75 13.03 -22.91
C ILE A 51 1.29 13.49 -23.08
N TRP A 52 0.84 13.77 -24.31
CA TRP A 52 -0.50 14.25 -24.62
C TRP A 52 -1.35 13.17 -25.29
N PRO A 53 -2.67 13.13 -25.00
CA PRO A 53 -3.60 12.24 -25.69
C PRO A 53 -3.64 12.54 -27.20
N VAL A 54 -3.72 11.49 -28.00
CA VAL A 54 -3.93 11.59 -29.45
C VAL A 54 -5.34 11.10 -29.77
N ASN A 55 -6.11 11.87 -30.54
CA ASN A 55 -7.53 11.60 -30.81
C ASN A 55 -8.32 11.33 -29.51
N PHE A 56 -8.46 12.35 -28.69
CA PHE A 56 -9.06 12.27 -27.36
C PHE A 56 -10.39 11.52 -27.35
N THR A 57 -10.49 10.49 -26.48
CA THR A 57 -11.70 9.68 -26.32
C THR A 57 -11.89 9.23 -24.87
N THR A 58 -13.14 9.03 -24.46
CA THR A 58 -13.52 8.49 -23.15
C THR A 58 -14.14 7.09 -23.24
N VAL A 59 -14.04 6.43 -24.39
CA VAL A 59 -14.65 5.10 -24.63
C VAL A 59 -14.14 4.08 -23.60
N ALA A 60 -12.83 4.05 -23.33
CA ALA A 60 -12.26 3.14 -22.34
C ALA A 60 -12.89 3.30 -20.95
N TYR A 61 -13.17 4.53 -20.52
CA TYR A 61 -13.82 4.78 -19.24
C TYR A 61 -15.30 4.33 -19.22
N LYS A 62 -16.02 4.48 -20.34
CA LYS A 62 -17.38 3.96 -20.47
C LYS A 62 -17.41 2.44 -20.39
N GLU A 63 -16.44 1.76 -21.00
CA GLU A 63 -16.30 0.30 -20.91
C GLU A 63 -16.01 -0.17 -19.49
N ILE A 64 -15.17 0.55 -18.72
CA ILE A 64 -14.92 0.23 -17.30
C ILE A 64 -16.21 0.28 -16.48
N LEU A 65 -17.10 1.22 -16.75
CA LEU A 65 -18.37 1.33 -16.00
C LEU A 65 -19.25 0.08 -16.17
N THR A 66 -19.15 -0.63 -17.29
CA THR A 66 -19.88 -1.85 -17.58
C THR A 66 -19.11 -3.13 -17.25
N ASP A 67 -17.80 -3.03 -16.92
CA ASP A 67 -16.97 -4.19 -16.59
C ASP A 67 -17.28 -4.69 -15.16
N ALA A 68 -18.15 -5.70 -15.09
CA ALA A 68 -18.55 -6.31 -13.81
C ALA A 68 -17.38 -6.92 -13.05
N GLN A 69 -16.38 -7.49 -13.75
CA GLN A 69 -15.21 -8.10 -13.13
C GLN A 69 -14.31 -7.03 -12.47
N PHE A 70 -14.10 -5.90 -13.15
CA PHE A 70 -13.33 -4.78 -12.59
C PHE A 70 -13.95 -4.30 -11.26
N TRP A 71 -15.25 -4.06 -11.23
CA TRP A 71 -15.93 -3.59 -10.02
C TRP A 71 -16.01 -4.63 -8.90
N LYS A 72 -16.09 -5.92 -9.26
CA LYS A 72 -15.99 -7.01 -8.28
C LYS A 72 -14.61 -7.02 -7.62
N SER A 73 -13.54 -6.95 -8.41
CA SER A 73 -12.15 -6.88 -7.95
C SER A 73 -11.88 -5.63 -7.12
N PHE A 74 -12.43 -4.49 -7.52
CA PHE A 74 -12.32 -3.23 -6.80
C PHE A 74 -12.99 -3.32 -5.41
N ARG A 75 -14.22 -3.81 -5.34
CA ARG A 75 -14.94 -4.00 -4.07
C ARG A 75 -14.21 -4.97 -3.14
N LEU A 76 -13.67 -6.05 -3.68
CA LEU A 76 -12.88 -7.01 -2.89
C LEU A 76 -11.63 -6.34 -2.30
N SER A 77 -10.94 -5.50 -3.07
CA SER A 77 -9.77 -4.76 -2.59
C SER A 77 -10.12 -3.75 -1.51
N VAL A 78 -11.22 -3.00 -1.67
CA VAL A 78 -11.70 -2.08 -0.62
C VAL A 78 -12.03 -2.85 0.66
N LEU A 79 -12.75 -3.97 0.56
CA LEU A 79 -13.07 -4.83 1.71
C LEU A 79 -11.79 -5.35 2.38
N ARG A 80 -10.83 -5.85 1.60
CA ARG A 80 -9.54 -6.31 2.09
C ARG A 80 -8.81 -5.23 2.87
N VAL A 81 -8.69 -4.02 2.31
CA VAL A 81 -8.01 -2.89 2.96
C VAL A 81 -8.69 -2.53 4.27
N PHE A 82 -10.02 -2.45 4.27
CA PHE A 82 -10.77 -2.16 5.50
C PHE A 82 -10.55 -3.21 6.59
N LEU A 83 -10.65 -4.49 6.24
CA LEU A 83 -10.44 -5.60 7.19
C LEU A 83 -8.99 -5.65 7.69
N SER A 84 -8.01 -5.47 6.79
CA SER A 84 -6.59 -5.42 7.16
C SER A 84 -6.29 -4.26 8.10
N LEU A 85 -6.80 -3.07 7.81
CA LEU A 85 -6.63 -1.90 8.66
C LEU A 85 -7.26 -2.10 10.04
N ALA A 86 -8.51 -2.58 10.09
CA ALA A 86 -9.21 -2.83 11.35
C ALA A 86 -8.47 -3.84 12.22
N LEU A 87 -8.06 -4.99 11.65
CA LEU A 87 -7.31 -6.00 12.38
C LEU A 87 -5.94 -5.50 12.82
N ASN A 88 -5.22 -4.79 11.94
CA ASN A 88 -3.93 -4.21 12.29
C ASN A 88 -4.06 -3.27 13.49
N LEU A 89 -5.00 -2.33 13.48
CA LEU A 89 -5.17 -1.39 14.59
C LEU A 89 -5.57 -2.10 15.89
N VAL A 90 -6.52 -3.03 15.80
CA VAL A 90 -7.01 -3.79 16.97
C VAL A 90 -5.93 -4.69 17.58
N LEU A 91 -5.00 -5.21 16.79
CA LEU A 91 -3.93 -6.09 17.27
C LEU A 91 -2.66 -5.31 17.63
N VAL A 92 -2.24 -4.38 16.79
CA VAL A 92 -0.97 -3.64 16.96
C VAL A 92 -1.02 -2.68 18.14
N VAL A 93 -2.10 -1.91 18.28
CA VAL A 93 -2.15 -0.84 19.29
C VAL A 93 -2.15 -1.38 20.72
N PRO A 94 -3.01 -2.35 21.08
CA PRO A 94 -2.97 -2.94 22.42
C PRO A 94 -1.69 -3.76 22.69
N ALA A 95 -1.16 -4.47 21.67
CA ALA A 95 0.09 -5.21 21.82
C ALA A 95 1.26 -4.24 22.09
N ALA A 96 1.34 -3.14 21.35
CA ALA A 96 2.35 -2.11 21.58
C ALA A 96 2.26 -1.52 22.99
N TYR A 97 1.04 -1.22 23.44
CA TYR A 97 0.80 -0.71 24.81
C TYR A 97 1.22 -1.70 25.87
N ALA A 98 0.87 -2.98 25.75
CA ALA A 98 1.30 -4.00 26.70
C ALA A 98 2.83 -4.11 26.80
N LEU A 99 3.53 -3.94 25.67
CA LEU A 99 4.99 -3.99 25.59
C LEU A 99 5.70 -2.73 26.16
N THR A 100 5.00 -1.62 26.38
CA THR A 100 5.58 -0.46 27.09
C THR A 100 5.69 -0.69 28.58
N LYS A 101 4.90 -1.61 29.16
CA LYS A 101 4.86 -1.85 30.59
C LYS A 101 6.14 -2.50 31.10
N SER A 102 6.45 -2.25 32.39
CA SER A 102 7.57 -2.91 33.05
C SER A 102 7.34 -4.42 33.21
N ASN A 103 8.43 -5.18 33.40
CA ASN A 103 8.31 -6.63 33.66
C ASN A 103 7.54 -6.99 34.95
N MET A 104 7.43 -6.04 35.87
CA MET A 104 6.63 -6.19 37.09
C MET A 104 5.12 -6.06 36.79
N GLN A 105 4.74 -5.17 35.89
CA GLN A 105 3.34 -4.94 35.49
C GLN A 105 2.86 -5.98 34.48
N PHE A 106 3.73 -6.40 33.55
CA PHE A 106 3.44 -7.44 32.55
C PHE A 106 4.50 -8.54 32.60
N LYS A 107 4.25 -9.55 33.43
CA LYS A 107 5.09 -10.75 33.55
C LYS A 107 5.13 -11.47 32.18
N GLY A 108 6.31 -11.60 31.61
CA GLY A 108 6.47 -12.21 30.29
C GLY A 108 6.70 -11.22 29.14
N ARG A 109 6.64 -9.90 29.36
CA ARG A 109 6.95 -8.87 28.36
C ARG A 109 8.23 -9.19 27.57
N ASN A 110 9.31 -9.57 28.27
CA ASN A 110 10.59 -9.85 27.63
C ASN A 110 10.55 -11.11 26.75
N ILE A 111 9.69 -12.09 27.06
CA ILE A 111 9.49 -13.30 26.22
C ILE A 111 8.78 -12.90 24.95
N TYR A 112 7.67 -12.16 25.04
CA TYR A 112 6.95 -11.66 23.86
C TYR A 112 7.84 -10.76 22.98
N MET A 113 8.63 -9.87 23.59
CA MET A 113 9.56 -9.03 22.83
C MET A 113 10.58 -9.86 22.05
N LYS A 114 11.18 -10.89 22.70
CA LYS A 114 12.13 -11.80 22.03
C LYS A 114 11.45 -12.59 20.91
N LEU A 115 10.21 -13.08 21.12
CA LEU A 115 9.44 -13.78 20.09
C LEU A 115 9.13 -12.87 18.90
N PHE A 116 8.76 -11.62 19.13
CA PHE A 116 8.49 -10.68 18.04
C PHE A 116 9.77 -10.34 17.27
N ILE A 117 10.88 -10.08 17.95
CA ILE A 117 12.16 -9.83 17.29
C ILE A 117 12.58 -11.07 16.47
N PHE A 118 12.46 -12.27 17.06
CA PHE A 118 12.75 -13.52 16.36
C PHE A 118 11.88 -13.66 15.10
N ALA A 119 10.55 -13.51 15.22
CA ALA A 119 9.62 -13.62 14.09
C ALA A 119 9.81 -12.52 13.04
N MET A 120 10.34 -11.35 13.41
CA MET A 120 10.70 -10.29 12.47
C MET A 120 11.95 -10.66 11.63
N MET A 121 12.92 -11.35 12.26
CA MET A 121 14.16 -11.76 11.60
C MET A 121 14.04 -13.06 10.80
N PHE A 122 13.17 -13.97 11.25
CA PHE A 122 13.01 -15.31 10.67
C PHE A 122 11.59 -15.46 10.11
N ASN A 123 11.49 -15.35 8.79
CA ASN A 123 10.25 -15.60 8.08
C ASN A 123 10.21 -17.08 7.66
N GLY A 124 9.12 -17.79 7.97
CA GLY A 124 8.92 -19.19 7.58
C GLY A 124 8.83 -19.41 6.07
N GLY A 125 8.67 -18.33 5.29
CA GLY A 125 8.57 -18.37 3.85
C GLY A 125 7.16 -18.61 3.31
N MET A 126 7.05 -18.49 2.00
CA MET A 126 5.78 -18.54 1.29
C MET A 126 5.13 -19.94 1.35
N ILE A 127 5.90 -20.99 1.12
CA ILE A 127 5.37 -22.36 1.03
C ILE A 127 4.73 -22.83 2.35
N PRO A 128 5.40 -22.73 3.52
CA PRO A 128 4.77 -23.04 4.80
C PRO A 128 3.51 -22.21 5.09
N THR A 129 3.53 -20.90 4.76
CA THR A 129 2.37 -20.03 4.94
C THR A 129 1.20 -20.48 4.04
N TYR A 130 1.47 -20.82 2.79
CA TYR A 130 0.44 -21.36 1.89
C TYR A 130 -0.17 -22.67 2.43
N ILE A 131 0.66 -23.60 2.89
CA ILE A 131 0.20 -24.87 3.46
C ILE A 131 -0.69 -24.62 4.68
N LEU A 132 -0.32 -23.67 5.55
CA LEU A 132 -1.12 -23.30 6.71
C LEU A 132 -2.49 -22.72 6.30
N VAL A 133 -2.49 -21.73 5.39
CA VAL A 133 -3.71 -21.11 4.86
C VAL A 133 -4.64 -22.16 4.22
N ARG A 134 -4.06 -23.10 3.48
CA ARG A 134 -4.78 -24.23 2.86
C ARG A 134 -5.37 -25.17 3.90
N LYS A 135 -4.59 -25.57 4.93
CA LYS A 135 -5.07 -26.44 6.03
C LYS A 135 -6.19 -25.80 6.83
N LEU A 136 -6.20 -24.47 6.94
CA LEU A 136 -7.29 -23.72 7.59
C LEU A 136 -8.51 -23.52 6.69
N ASN A 137 -8.54 -24.08 5.48
CA ASN A 137 -9.61 -23.93 4.48
C ASN A 137 -9.92 -22.46 4.12
N LEU A 138 -8.90 -21.58 4.14
CA LEU A 138 -9.07 -20.16 3.86
C LEU A 138 -8.84 -19.82 2.37
N ILE A 139 -8.30 -20.74 1.55
CA ILE A 139 -8.08 -20.53 0.12
C ILE A 139 -9.36 -20.04 -0.57
N ASN A 140 -9.22 -19.06 -1.45
CA ASN A 140 -10.32 -18.42 -2.16
C ASN A 140 -11.29 -17.61 -1.28
N THR A 141 -10.82 -17.15 -0.12
CA THR A 141 -11.56 -16.24 0.77
C THR A 141 -10.79 -14.96 1.03
N VAL A 142 -11.48 -13.88 1.39
CA VAL A 142 -10.82 -12.61 1.77
C VAL A 142 -9.89 -12.79 2.97
N TRP A 143 -10.17 -13.74 3.85
CA TRP A 143 -9.35 -14.03 5.04
C TRP A 143 -7.96 -14.57 4.69
N ALA A 144 -7.81 -15.30 3.58
CA ALA A 144 -6.49 -15.70 3.09
C ALA A 144 -5.60 -14.50 2.72
N LEU A 145 -6.21 -13.38 2.31
CA LEU A 145 -5.50 -12.15 1.95
C LEU A 145 -5.19 -11.26 3.16
N VAL A 146 -5.93 -11.42 4.26
CA VAL A 146 -5.88 -10.51 5.42
C VAL A 146 -5.09 -11.11 6.58
N LEU A 147 -5.36 -12.38 6.94
CA LEU A 147 -4.80 -13.00 8.16
C LEU A 147 -3.28 -13.17 8.15
N PRO A 148 -2.60 -13.56 7.05
CA PRO A 148 -1.16 -13.70 7.05
C PRO A 148 -0.40 -12.39 7.37
N GLY A 149 -0.99 -11.24 7.04
CA GLY A 149 -0.44 -9.91 7.32
C GLY A 149 -1.07 -9.18 8.52
N ALA A 150 -1.91 -9.87 9.32
CA ALA A 150 -2.70 -9.21 10.38
C ALA A 150 -1.88 -8.63 11.52
N VAL A 151 -0.67 -9.15 11.79
CA VAL A 151 0.22 -8.72 12.88
C VAL A 151 1.56 -8.24 12.33
N PRO A 152 1.65 -7.01 11.80
CA PRO A 152 2.91 -6.46 11.32
C PRO A 152 3.79 -6.05 12.52
N ILE A 153 4.78 -6.87 12.85
CA ILE A 153 5.65 -6.70 14.04
C ILE A 153 6.38 -5.36 14.02
N PHE A 154 6.81 -4.92 12.84
CA PHE A 154 7.42 -3.59 12.68
C PHE A 154 6.51 -2.47 13.19
N SER A 155 5.21 -2.53 12.88
CA SER A 155 4.23 -1.56 13.36
C SER A 155 4.01 -1.61 14.87
N ILE A 156 4.10 -2.81 15.48
CA ILE A 156 4.05 -2.97 16.95
C ILE A 156 5.24 -2.27 17.60
N ILE A 157 6.46 -2.54 17.12
CA ILE A 157 7.69 -1.93 17.66
C ILE A 157 7.68 -0.41 17.47
N LEU A 158 7.28 0.07 16.29
CA LEU A 158 7.16 1.48 15.99
C LEU A 158 6.18 2.18 16.95
N THR A 159 4.99 1.60 17.15
CA THR A 159 3.97 2.14 18.04
C THR A 159 4.40 2.09 19.51
N MET A 160 5.05 1.02 19.94
CA MET A 160 5.63 0.88 21.28
C MET A 160 6.66 1.99 21.53
N ASN A 161 7.60 2.21 20.61
CA ASN A 161 8.61 3.25 20.74
C ASN A 161 7.98 4.65 20.80
N PHE A 162 6.91 4.88 20.05
CA PHE A 162 6.18 6.14 20.10
C PHE A 162 5.48 6.34 21.45
N PHE A 163 4.83 5.31 21.97
CA PHE A 163 4.20 5.35 23.30
C PHE A 163 5.24 5.59 24.41
N ASN A 164 6.42 4.97 24.33
CA ASN A 164 7.52 5.22 25.28
C ASN A 164 8.05 6.67 25.24
N GLY A 165 7.78 7.41 24.17
CA GLY A 165 8.12 8.83 24.06
C GLY A 165 7.10 9.77 24.72
N ILE A 166 5.93 9.27 25.13
CA ILE A 166 4.91 10.05 25.83
C ILE A 166 5.27 10.12 27.32
N PRO A 167 5.19 11.30 27.97
CA PRO A 167 5.50 11.43 29.39
C PRO A 167 4.65 10.51 30.26
N THR A 168 5.31 9.71 31.12
CA THR A 168 4.64 8.76 32.03
C THR A 168 3.69 9.44 33.01
N ALA A 169 3.97 10.69 33.37
CA ALA A 169 3.10 11.50 34.24
C ALA A 169 1.64 11.57 33.76
N LEU A 170 1.39 11.50 32.45
CA LEU A 170 0.03 11.50 31.91
C LEU A 170 -0.70 10.20 32.24
N GLU A 171 -0.01 9.05 32.17
CA GLU A 171 -0.59 7.77 32.59
C GLU A 171 -0.80 7.71 34.11
N GLU A 172 0.18 8.17 34.89
CA GLU A 172 0.14 8.17 36.36
C GLU A 172 -1.00 9.04 36.89
N ALA A 173 -1.17 10.24 36.35
CA ALA A 173 -2.28 11.12 36.70
C ALA A 173 -3.63 10.46 36.40
N ALA A 174 -3.79 9.82 35.24
CA ALA A 174 -5.02 9.13 34.88
C ALA A 174 -5.32 7.93 35.81
N PHE A 175 -4.30 7.20 36.24
CA PHE A 175 -4.50 6.11 37.20
C PHE A 175 -4.89 6.63 38.60
N ILE A 176 -4.37 7.78 39.04
CA ILE A 176 -4.80 8.46 40.27
C ILE A 176 -6.27 8.88 40.17
N ASP A 177 -6.70 9.34 39.00
CA ASP A 177 -8.10 9.68 38.69
C ASP A 177 -9.01 8.43 38.52
N GLY A 178 -8.48 7.22 38.73
CA GLY A 178 -9.24 5.97 38.67
C GLY A 178 -9.48 5.42 37.26
N ALA A 179 -8.72 5.89 36.24
CA ALA A 179 -8.86 5.35 34.88
C ALA A 179 -8.35 3.92 34.78
N THR A 180 -9.07 3.09 34.04
CA THR A 180 -8.63 1.73 33.68
C THR A 180 -7.54 1.77 32.60
N PRO A 181 -6.70 0.73 32.45
CA PRO A 181 -5.69 0.67 31.39
C PRO A 181 -6.26 0.88 29.98
N TYR A 182 -7.47 0.38 29.69
CA TYR A 182 -8.15 0.61 28.42
C TYR A 182 -8.55 2.07 28.22
N GLN A 183 -8.98 2.74 29.29
CA GLN A 183 -9.30 4.18 29.21
C GLN A 183 -8.04 5.01 28.99
N VAL A 184 -6.92 4.68 29.64
CA VAL A 184 -5.62 5.31 29.40
C VAL A 184 -5.21 5.12 27.94
N LEU A 185 -5.29 3.89 27.41
CA LEU A 185 -4.96 3.61 26.01
C LEU A 185 -5.83 4.43 25.05
N LEU A 186 -7.16 4.36 25.21
CA LEU A 186 -8.09 4.94 24.22
C LEU A 186 -8.21 6.47 24.33
N LYS A 187 -8.19 7.01 25.57
CA LYS A 187 -8.46 8.43 25.81
C LYS A 187 -7.19 9.29 25.92
N ILE A 188 -6.02 8.71 26.18
CA ILE A 188 -4.76 9.43 26.37
C ILE A 188 -3.74 9.05 25.31
N LEU A 189 -3.31 7.77 25.29
CA LEU A 189 -2.19 7.37 24.42
C LEU A 189 -2.53 7.44 22.94
N ILE A 190 -3.68 6.92 22.50
CA ILE A 190 -4.09 6.97 21.08
C ILE A 190 -4.23 8.44 20.60
N PRO A 191 -4.90 9.36 21.32
CA PRO A 191 -4.94 10.76 20.91
C PRO A 191 -3.55 11.44 20.86
N CYS A 192 -2.66 11.15 21.81
CA CYS A 192 -1.29 11.65 21.80
C CYS A 192 -0.46 11.04 20.64
N ALA A 193 -0.74 9.79 20.29
CA ALA A 193 -0.04 9.04 19.23
C ALA A 193 -0.70 9.13 17.84
N LYS A 194 -1.60 10.09 17.60
CA LYS A 194 -2.26 10.26 16.29
C LYS A 194 -1.30 10.19 15.09
N PRO A 195 -0.11 10.82 15.10
CA PRO A 195 0.83 10.72 13.99
C PRO A 195 1.32 9.29 13.74
N CYS A 196 1.62 8.54 14.80
CA CYS A 196 2.04 7.15 14.70
C CYS A 196 0.89 6.26 14.19
N ILE A 197 -0.32 6.42 14.72
CA ILE A 197 -1.51 5.69 14.27
C ILE A 197 -1.77 5.94 12.78
N ALA A 198 -1.65 7.19 12.32
CA ALA A 198 -1.80 7.53 10.90
C ALA A 198 -0.71 6.85 10.05
N THR A 199 0.52 6.77 10.54
CA THR A 199 1.64 6.13 9.84
C THR A 199 1.41 4.63 9.67
N ILE A 200 1.06 3.89 10.73
CA ILE A 200 0.79 2.46 10.65
C ILE A 200 -0.48 2.16 9.83
N SER A 201 -1.47 3.06 9.87
CA SER A 201 -2.66 2.97 9.02
C SER A 201 -2.29 3.12 7.54
N LEU A 202 -1.41 4.07 7.20
CA LEU A 202 -0.92 4.23 5.83
C LEU A 202 -0.19 2.97 5.34
N PHE A 203 0.70 2.39 6.17
CA PHE A 203 1.40 1.16 5.81
C PHE A 203 0.42 0.01 5.55
N SER A 204 -0.61 -0.13 6.39
CA SER A 204 -1.64 -1.15 6.21
C SER A 204 -2.46 -0.93 4.93
N ILE A 205 -2.92 0.29 4.66
CA ILE A 205 -3.73 0.63 3.50
C ILE A 205 -2.93 0.43 2.21
N VAL A 206 -1.75 1.06 2.11
CA VAL A 206 -0.91 1.00 0.91
C VAL A 206 -0.40 -0.41 0.66
N GLY A 207 0.04 -1.11 1.71
CA GLY A 207 0.51 -2.49 1.61
C GLY A 207 -0.60 -3.43 1.12
N SER A 208 -1.79 -3.38 1.72
CA SER A 208 -2.92 -4.23 1.34
C SER A 208 -3.47 -3.91 -0.05
N TRP A 209 -3.47 -2.63 -0.46
CA TRP A 209 -3.94 -2.21 -1.78
C TRP A 209 -3.02 -2.67 -2.89
N ASN A 210 -1.70 -2.48 -2.73
CA ASN A 210 -0.70 -2.77 -3.77
C ASN A 210 -0.28 -4.25 -3.86
N ASP A 211 -0.67 -5.07 -2.89
CA ASP A 211 -0.30 -6.48 -2.88
C ASP A 211 -1.10 -7.28 -3.90
N PHE A 212 -0.50 -7.48 -5.06
CA PHE A 212 -1.03 -8.36 -6.11
C PHE A 212 -0.66 -9.83 -5.90
N PHE A 213 0.47 -10.08 -5.20
CA PHE A 213 1.06 -11.40 -5.11
C PHE A 213 0.25 -12.38 -4.28
N SER A 214 -0.30 -11.93 -3.14
CA SER A 214 -1.20 -12.74 -2.33
C SER A 214 -2.45 -13.17 -3.11
N GLY A 215 -2.96 -12.31 -3.99
CA GLY A 215 -4.07 -12.65 -4.87
C GLY A 215 -3.72 -13.79 -5.84
N LEU A 216 -2.54 -13.77 -6.43
CA LEU A 216 -2.07 -14.86 -7.32
C LEU A 216 -1.94 -16.20 -6.60
N ILE A 217 -1.50 -16.19 -5.34
CA ILE A 217 -1.25 -17.41 -4.56
C ILE A 217 -2.53 -17.97 -3.96
N TYR A 218 -3.37 -17.13 -3.35
CA TYR A 218 -4.49 -17.57 -2.53
C TYR A 218 -5.84 -17.58 -3.26
N MET A 219 -5.94 -16.92 -4.43
CA MET A 219 -7.17 -16.84 -5.22
C MET A 219 -7.00 -17.62 -6.53
N PRO A 220 -7.38 -18.92 -6.61
CA PRO A 220 -7.21 -19.73 -7.82
C PRO A 220 -8.16 -19.31 -8.97
N LYS A 221 -9.25 -18.58 -8.66
CA LYS A 221 -10.22 -18.14 -9.64
C LYS A 221 -10.02 -16.65 -9.95
N GLN A 222 -9.83 -16.30 -11.24
CA GLN A 222 -9.66 -14.90 -11.67
C GLN A 222 -10.84 -14.01 -11.26
N GLU A 223 -12.06 -14.56 -11.22
CA GLU A 223 -13.26 -13.84 -10.80
C GLU A 223 -13.18 -13.29 -9.36
N ASN A 224 -12.29 -13.83 -8.52
CA ASN A 224 -12.08 -13.42 -7.13
C ASN A 224 -10.74 -12.68 -6.92
N TYR A 225 -10.11 -12.20 -7.99
CA TYR A 225 -8.87 -11.42 -7.87
C TYR A 225 -9.11 -10.06 -7.23
N PRO A 226 -8.26 -9.63 -6.28
CA PRO A 226 -8.14 -8.22 -5.90
C PRO A 226 -7.74 -7.37 -7.10
N ILE A 227 -8.00 -6.05 -7.04
CA ILE A 227 -7.81 -5.15 -8.20
C ILE A 227 -6.38 -5.17 -8.75
N MET A 228 -5.36 -5.15 -7.90
CA MET A 228 -3.96 -5.16 -8.35
C MET A 228 -3.57 -6.51 -8.97
N THR A 229 -4.08 -7.63 -8.43
CA THR A 229 -3.92 -8.96 -9.04
C THR A 229 -4.60 -9.05 -10.39
N TYR A 230 -5.81 -8.50 -10.51
CA TYR A 230 -6.55 -8.44 -11.76
C TYR A 230 -5.81 -7.62 -12.82
N ILE A 231 -5.33 -6.42 -12.48
CA ILE A 231 -4.56 -5.58 -13.40
C ILE A 231 -3.25 -6.26 -13.81
N GLN A 232 -2.57 -6.91 -12.88
CA GLN A 232 -1.34 -7.64 -13.17
C GLN A 232 -1.58 -8.82 -14.14
N SER A 233 -2.69 -9.54 -13.99
CA SER A 233 -3.03 -10.63 -14.91
C SER A 233 -3.24 -10.11 -16.35
N LEU A 234 -3.89 -8.98 -16.53
CA LEU A 234 -4.06 -8.35 -17.85
C LEU A 234 -2.72 -7.98 -18.50
N SER A 235 -1.75 -7.52 -17.72
CA SER A 235 -0.42 -7.14 -18.22
C SER A 235 0.40 -8.36 -18.66
N VAL A 236 0.30 -9.48 -17.94
CA VAL A 236 0.99 -10.73 -18.27
C VAL A 236 0.42 -11.35 -19.54
N ASP A 237 -0.90 -11.30 -19.72
CA ASP A 237 -1.54 -11.84 -20.92
C ASP A 237 -1.09 -11.06 -22.17
N ILE A 238 -0.97 -9.74 -22.10
CA ILE A 238 -0.44 -8.92 -23.20
C ILE A 238 1.01 -9.27 -23.55
N GLN A 239 1.88 -9.50 -22.54
CA GLN A 239 3.27 -9.87 -22.78
C GLN A 239 3.40 -11.23 -23.48
N LYS A 240 2.66 -12.25 -23.03
CA LYS A 240 2.62 -13.57 -23.67
C LYS A 240 2.18 -13.49 -25.12
N LEU A 241 1.21 -12.64 -25.43
CA LEU A 241 0.73 -12.42 -26.79
C LEU A 241 1.78 -11.76 -27.67
N MET A 242 2.50 -10.75 -27.15
CA MET A 242 3.59 -10.11 -27.89
C MET A 242 4.73 -11.10 -28.20
N GLU A 243 5.10 -11.98 -27.25
CA GLU A 243 6.12 -13.01 -27.46
C GLU A 243 5.71 -14.04 -28.53
N GLN A 244 4.43 -14.47 -28.53
CA GLN A 244 3.87 -15.36 -29.55
C GLN A 244 3.79 -14.70 -30.92
N THR A 245 3.63 -13.39 -31.00
CA THR A 245 3.60 -12.63 -32.26
C THR A 245 4.96 -12.61 -32.94
N ASN A 246 6.03 -12.50 -32.18
CA ASN A 246 7.40 -12.54 -32.69
C ASN A 246 7.82 -13.89 -33.23
N SER A 247 7.09 -14.98 -32.93
CA SER A 247 7.37 -16.34 -33.39
C SER A 247 6.69 -16.77 -34.72
N GLY A 248 6.12 -15.83 -35.47
CA GLY A 248 5.80 -16.03 -36.90
C GLY A 248 4.48 -16.75 -37.26
N ALA A 249 3.55 -16.93 -36.31
CA ALA A 249 2.26 -17.57 -36.58
C ALA A 249 1.23 -16.56 -37.14
N ALA A 250 1.07 -16.48 -38.44
CA ALA A 250 0.22 -15.51 -39.16
C ALA A 250 -1.32 -15.65 -38.95
N ALA A 251 -1.82 -16.75 -38.40
CA ALA A 251 -3.26 -17.03 -38.29
C ALA A 251 -3.97 -16.33 -37.11
N SER A 252 -3.22 -15.73 -36.17
CA SER A 252 -3.73 -15.08 -34.94
C SER A 252 -3.79 -13.57 -35.01
N THR A 253 -3.59 -12.96 -36.18
CA THR A 253 -3.41 -11.51 -36.32
C THR A 253 -4.66 -10.69 -35.97
N PHE A 254 -5.87 -11.23 -36.20
CA PHE A 254 -7.13 -10.53 -35.93
C PHE A 254 -7.53 -10.60 -34.45
N GLU A 255 -7.33 -11.72 -33.74
CA GLU A 255 -7.50 -11.80 -32.28
C GLU A 255 -6.49 -10.92 -31.56
N LYS A 256 -5.23 -10.91 -32.02
CA LYS A 256 -4.15 -10.06 -31.51
C LYS A 256 -4.39 -8.55 -31.70
N MET A 257 -5.04 -8.15 -32.80
CA MET A 257 -5.47 -6.76 -32.99
C MET A 257 -6.56 -6.36 -31.99
N GLY A 258 -7.47 -7.27 -31.62
CA GLY A 258 -8.47 -7.02 -30.59
C GLY A 258 -7.87 -6.83 -29.19
N GLU A 259 -6.85 -7.61 -28.85
CA GLU A 259 -6.20 -7.54 -27.53
C GLU A 259 -5.20 -6.38 -27.41
N LEU A 260 -4.48 -6.03 -28.47
CA LEU A 260 -3.72 -4.79 -28.57
C LEU A 260 -4.64 -3.56 -28.54
N SER A 261 -5.86 -3.70 -29.05
CA SER A 261 -6.91 -2.68 -28.95
C SER A 261 -7.30 -2.34 -27.51
N ASN A 262 -7.10 -3.27 -26.56
CA ASN A 262 -7.43 -3.05 -25.14
C ASN A 262 -6.33 -2.35 -24.32
N LYS A 263 -5.22 -1.95 -24.94
CA LYS A 263 -4.12 -1.27 -24.21
C LYS A 263 -4.56 0.05 -23.58
N ASN A 264 -5.42 0.81 -24.24
CA ASN A 264 -6.02 2.02 -23.68
C ASN A 264 -7.00 1.71 -22.54
N LEU A 265 -7.80 0.63 -22.66
CA LEU A 265 -8.70 0.17 -21.62
C LEU A 265 -7.92 -0.26 -20.36
N ASN A 266 -6.83 -1.01 -20.54
CA ASN A 266 -5.97 -1.41 -19.43
C ASN A 266 -5.29 -0.21 -18.76
N ALA A 267 -4.84 0.77 -19.54
CA ALA A 267 -4.33 2.04 -19.02
C ALA A 267 -5.40 2.78 -18.20
N ALA A 268 -6.64 2.84 -18.69
CA ALA A 268 -7.74 3.45 -17.97
C ALA A 268 -8.08 2.69 -16.67
N LYS A 269 -8.05 1.35 -16.67
CA LYS A 269 -8.21 0.52 -15.46
C LYS A 269 -7.13 0.82 -14.41
N ILE A 270 -5.87 0.98 -14.83
CA ILE A 270 -4.77 1.37 -13.95
C ILE A 270 -5.02 2.76 -13.35
N VAL A 271 -5.40 3.73 -14.16
CA VAL A 271 -5.71 5.10 -13.69
C VAL A 271 -6.81 5.07 -12.63
N VAL A 272 -7.93 4.39 -12.90
CA VAL A 272 -9.03 4.28 -11.92
C VAL A 272 -8.59 3.57 -10.64
N ALA A 273 -7.78 2.52 -10.74
CA ALA A 273 -7.30 1.78 -9.59
C ALA A 273 -6.31 2.57 -8.70
N VAL A 274 -5.61 3.57 -9.25
CA VAL A 274 -4.69 4.42 -8.48
C VAL A 274 -5.43 5.55 -7.74
N ILE A 275 -6.62 5.96 -8.20
CA ILE A 275 -7.39 7.07 -7.60
C ILE A 275 -7.57 6.95 -6.08
N PRO A 276 -7.98 5.80 -5.50
CA PRO A 276 -8.16 5.70 -4.05
C PRO A 276 -6.90 6.03 -3.26
N LEU A 277 -5.73 5.60 -3.74
CA LEU A 277 -4.44 5.92 -3.09
C LEU A 277 -4.11 7.41 -3.19
N LEU A 278 -4.33 8.01 -4.36
CA LEU A 278 -4.11 9.45 -4.57
C LEU A 278 -5.03 10.31 -3.68
N VAL A 279 -6.25 9.85 -3.41
CA VAL A 279 -7.18 10.54 -2.52
C VAL A 279 -6.77 10.38 -1.06
N ILE A 280 -6.38 9.18 -0.63
CA ILE A 280 -6.04 8.89 0.78
C ILE A 280 -4.71 9.52 1.19
N TYR A 281 -3.73 9.55 0.29
CA TYR A 281 -2.36 9.97 0.58
C TYR A 281 -2.26 11.40 1.18
N PRO A 282 -2.88 12.46 0.63
CA PRO A 282 -2.79 13.81 1.18
C PRO A 282 -3.35 13.92 2.61
N PHE A 283 -4.38 13.13 2.94
CA PHE A 283 -4.96 13.14 4.29
C PHE A 283 -4.00 12.55 5.33
N LEU A 284 -3.21 11.56 4.95
CA LEU A 284 -2.26 10.90 5.84
C LEU A 284 -0.90 11.59 5.85
N GLN A 285 -0.48 12.23 4.75
CA GLN A 285 0.80 12.91 4.61
C GLN A 285 1.02 13.98 5.67
N LYS A 286 -0.01 14.75 6.01
CA LYS A 286 0.08 15.79 7.05
C LYS A 286 0.53 15.26 8.41
N TYR A 287 0.14 14.01 8.75
CA TYR A 287 0.54 13.38 10.01
C TYR A 287 1.95 12.78 9.94
N LEU A 288 2.38 12.31 8.75
CA LEU A 288 3.74 11.80 8.53
C LEU A 288 4.80 12.90 8.76
N ILE A 289 4.56 14.10 8.24
CA ILE A 289 5.50 15.23 8.38
C ILE A 289 5.65 15.59 9.86
N THR A 290 4.54 15.62 10.62
CA THR A 290 4.56 15.98 12.04
C THR A 290 5.20 14.88 12.91
N GLY A 291 4.98 13.60 12.58
CA GLY A 291 5.48 12.46 13.35
C GLY A 291 6.98 12.23 13.23
N MET A 292 7.56 12.48 12.05
CA MET A 292 9.01 12.33 11.82
C MET A 292 9.84 13.36 12.58
N VAL A 293 9.31 14.57 12.77
CA VAL A 293 10.03 15.65 13.49
C VAL A 293 10.10 15.36 14.98
N VAL A 294 9.06 14.79 15.59
CA VAL A 294 9.04 14.46 17.03
C VAL A 294 9.99 13.29 17.36
N GLY A 295 10.22 12.37 16.42
CA GLY A 295 11.15 11.25 16.60
C GLY A 295 12.63 11.62 16.41
N SER A 296 12.94 12.73 15.75
CA SER A 296 14.31 13.16 15.43
C SER A 296 14.89 14.18 16.42
N VAL A 297 14.07 14.77 17.29
CA VAL A 297 14.51 15.72 18.31
C VAL A 297 14.56 14.99 19.67
N LYS A 298 15.49 14.06 19.80
CA LYS A 298 16.03 13.62 21.09
C LYS A 298 17.49 14.07 21.14
N GLU A 299 17.72 15.31 21.51
CA GLU A 299 18.90 15.75 22.22
C GLU A 299 18.55 15.96 23.69
#